data_aad2c66d63bd45cd20b0f763dfffaeef
#
_entry.id   aad2c66d63bd45cd20b0f763dfffaeef
#
_cell.length_a   1.000
_cell.length_b   1.000
_cell.length_c   1.000
_cell.angle_alpha   90.00
_cell.angle_beta   90.00
_cell.angle_gamma   90.00
#
_symmetry.space_group_name_H-M   'P 1'
#
loop_
_entity.id
_entity.type
_entity.pdbx_description
1 polymer ?
#
loop_
_entity_poly.entity_id
_entity_poly.type
_entity_poly.pdbx_seq_one_letter_code
_entity_poly.pdbx_strand_id
1 'polypeptide(L)'
;LLAHNLADIVGTITLFIAMLVMMFVFDWRMGAACLLAAVISIVAMFSMMGGKNAKILAEYQAALDRITKAGTEYVRGIPVVKIFQQTVYSFKAFQEAIEDYSTKAEHYQADICRTPQSINLTFTEGAFVFLVPAALFLAPGALAAGDFTGFVTNFAFYAVFSAIISTALAKIMFAASGMMLASTALARIDQVMCAPELKVPEQPKSP
;
A
#
# COMPACT_ATOMS: atom_id res chain seq x y z
N LEU A 1 -17.96 -7.98 2.91
CA LEU A 1 -16.74 -7.17 3.01
C LEU A 1 -16.09 -7.28 4.38
N LEU A 2 -16.81 -7.05 5.50
CA LEU A 2 -16.23 -7.08 6.85
C LEU A 2 -15.66 -8.47 7.21
N ALA A 3 -16.39 -9.55 6.92
CA ALA A 3 -15.97 -10.91 7.24
C ALA A 3 -14.69 -11.34 6.48
N HIS A 4 -14.52 -10.88 5.23
CA HIS A 4 -13.33 -11.17 4.42
C HIS A 4 -12.11 -10.41 4.95
N ASN A 5 -12.26 -9.11 5.22
CA ASN A 5 -11.17 -8.30 5.75
C ASN A 5 -10.70 -8.75 7.13
N LEU A 6 -11.61 -9.23 7.98
CA LEU A 6 -11.24 -9.75 9.31
C LEU A 6 -10.38 -11.01 9.20
N ALA A 7 -10.74 -11.94 8.32
CA ALA A 7 -9.96 -13.15 8.08
C ALA A 7 -8.56 -12.83 7.51
N ASP A 8 -8.47 -11.86 6.59
CA ASP A 8 -7.21 -11.42 6.01
C ASP A 8 -6.29 -10.75 7.05
N ILE A 9 -6.85 -9.93 7.94
CA ILE A 9 -6.10 -9.28 9.02
C ILE A 9 -5.56 -10.33 10.00
N VAL A 10 -6.40 -11.25 10.47
CA VAL A 10 -5.98 -12.32 11.39
C VAL A 10 -4.94 -13.22 10.74
N GLY A 11 -5.14 -13.61 9.48
CA GLY A 11 -4.18 -14.39 8.73
C GLY A 11 -2.84 -13.69 8.54
N THR A 12 -2.85 -12.39 8.28
CA THR A 12 -1.64 -11.57 8.12
C THR A 12 -0.87 -11.45 9.44
N ILE A 13 -1.55 -11.20 10.55
CA ILE A 13 -0.95 -11.12 11.88
C ILE A 13 -0.34 -12.48 12.26
N THR A 14 -1.07 -13.57 12.07
CA THR A 14 -0.59 -14.92 12.37
C THR A 14 0.64 -15.27 11.54
N LEU A 15 0.60 -14.98 10.24
CA LEU A 15 1.75 -15.19 9.35
C LEU A 15 2.97 -14.39 9.79
N PHE A 16 2.77 -13.12 10.20
CA PHE A 16 3.86 -12.25 10.65
C PHE A 16 4.50 -12.77 11.95
N ILE A 17 3.69 -13.20 12.92
CA ILE A 17 4.20 -13.78 14.17
C ILE A 17 4.95 -15.10 13.89
N ALA A 18 4.37 -15.99 13.09
CA ALA A 18 5.01 -17.25 12.70
C ALA A 18 6.34 -16.99 11.97
N MET A 19 6.38 -16.02 11.07
CA MET A 19 7.60 -15.60 10.38
C MET A 19 8.68 -15.13 11.37
N LEU A 20 8.34 -14.25 12.32
CA LEU A 20 9.29 -13.78 13.33
C LEU A 20 9.84 -14.93 14.17
N VAL A 21 8.99 -15.83 14.62
CA VAL A 21 9.44 -17.02 15.40
C VAL A 21 10.40 -17.86 14.57
N MET A 22 10.05 -18.18 13.34
CA MET A 22 10.88 -19.03 12.46
C MET A 22 12.22 -18.37 12.11
N MET A 23 12.29 -17.03 12.04
CA MET A 23 13.55 -16.32 11.79
C MET A 23 14.60 -16.54 12.89
N PHE A 24 14.19 -16.83 14.12
CA PHE A 24 15.12 -16.98 15.25
C PHE A 24 15.35 -18.43 15.69
N VAL A 25 14.57 -19.40 15.15
CA VAL A 25 14.64 -20.81 15.55
C VAL A 25 15.94 -21.49 15.07
N PHE A 26 16.40 -21.19 13.85
CA PHE A 26 17.55 -21.88 13.25
C PHE A 26 18.88 -21.18 13.54
N ASP A 27 19.02 -19.92 13.14
CA ASP A 27 20.21 -19.12 13.41
C ASP A 27 19.82 -17.66 13.61
N TRP A 28 19.91 -17.17 14.83
CA TRP A 28 19.52 -15.81 15.17
C TRP A 28 20.33 -14.74 14.40
N ARG A 29 21.59 -15.05 13.97
CA ARG A 29 22.46 -14.11 13.25
C ARG A 29 21.97 -13.89 11.83
N MET A 30 21.65 -14.98 11.13
CA MET A 30 21.04 -14.88 9.78
C MET A 30 19.62 -14.32 9.84
N GLY A 31 18.86 -14.70 10.86
CA GLY A 31 17.54 -14.12 11.14
C GLY A 31 17.60 -12.60 11.35
N ALA A 32 18.57 -12.12 12.13
CA ALA A 32 18.78 -10.69 12.36
C ALA A 32 19.12 -9.93 11.05
N ALA A 33 19.92 -10.53 10.16
CA ALA A 33 20.22 -9.92 8.85
C ALA A 33 18.97 -9.77 7.98
N CYS A 34 18.12 -10.79 7.93
CA CYS A 34 16.83 -10.74 7.22
C CYS A 34 15.87 -9.73 7.86
N LEU A 35 15.81 -9.68 9.21
CA LEU A 35 14.98 -8.71 9.92
C LEU A 35 15.41 -7.28 9.66
N LEU A 36 16.70 -7.02 9.58
CA LEU A 36 17.23 -5.69 9.28
C LEU A 36 16.79 -5.21 7.89
N ALA A 37 16.83 -6.10 6.89
CA ALA A 37 16.29 -5.81 5.56
C ALA A 37 14.79 -5.47 5.60
N ALA A 38 14.01 -6.27 6.32
CA ALA A 38 12.57 -6.05 6.48
C ALA A 38 12.25 -4.72 7.18
N VAL A 39 12.99 -4.37 8.23
CA VAL A 39 12.82 -3.09 8.96
C VAL A 39 13.14 -1.90 8.06
N ILE A 40 14.22 -1.93 7.30
CA ILE A 40 14.57 -0.86 6.36
C ILE A 40 13.47 -0.68 5.32
N SER A 41 12.95 -1.77 4.78
CA SER A 41 11.87 -1.76 3.82
C SER A 41 10.59 -1.14 4.40
N ILE A 42 10.19 -1.55 5.60
CA ILE A 42 9.02 -1.01 6.30
C ILE A 42 9.18 0.49 6.56
N VAL A 43 10.34 0.92 7.08
CA VAL A 43 10.62 2.34 7.35
C VAL A 43 10.56 3.16 6.06
N ALA A 44 11.14 2.66 4.96
CA ALA A 44 11.07 3.31 3.66
C ALA A 44 9.61 3.48 3.19
N MET A 45 8.78 2.45 3.33
CA MET A 45 7.37 2.52 2.94
C MET A 45 6.56 3.49 3.81
N PHE A 46 6.77 3.48 5.12
CA PHE A 46 6.11 4.43 6.02
C PHE A 46 6.51 5.89 5.74
N SER A 47 7.71 6.13 5.21
CA SER A 47 8.15 7.49 4.84
C SER A 47 7.27 8.13 3.76
N MET A 48 6.58 7.33 2.94
CA MET A 48 5.64 7.83 1.92
C MET A 48 4.38 8.45 2.52
N MET A 49 3.97 8.00 3.72
CA MET A 49 2.69 8.39 4.32
C MET A 49 2.81 9.60 5.27
N GLY A 50 4.02 9.98 5.68
CA GLY A 50 4.26 10.95 6.74
C GLY A 50 4.66 12.35 6.26
N GLY A 51 4.49 13.35 7.15
CA GLY A 51 5.04 14.69 6.99
C GLY A 51 4.58 15.45 5.74
N LYS A 52 5.52 15.97 4.96
CA LYS A 52 5.25 16.72 3.73
C LYS A 52 4.57 15.88 2.65
N ASN A 53 4.80 14.59 2.64
CA ASN A 53 4.27 13.66 1.65
C ASN A 53 2.76 13.44 1.81
N ALA A 54 2.23 13.57 3.03
CA ALA A 54 0.79 13.47 3.29
C ALA A 54 -0.03 14.51 2.51
N LYS A 55 0.51 15.72 2.31
CA LYS A 55 -0.16 16.75 1.53
C LYS A 55 -0.26 16.37 0.05
N ILE A 56 0.83 15.91 -0.54
CA ILE A 56 0.87 15.50 -1.95
C ILE A 56 -0.01 14.26 -2.18
N LEU A 57 -0.01 13.32 -1.23
CA LEU A 57 -0.93 12.18 -1.25
C LEU A 57 -2.40 12.64 -1.22
N ALA A 58 -2.75 13.60 -0.38
CA ALA A 58 -4.10 14.14 -0.31
C ALA A 58 -4.51 14.87 -1.62
N GLU A 59 -3.58 15.62 -2.23
CA GLU A 59 -3.81 16.26 -3.53
C GLU A 59 -4.02 15.23 -4.65
N TYR A 60 -3.25 14.16 -4.68
CA TYR A 60 -3.43 13.03 -5.59
C TYR A 60 -4.79 12.36 -5.41
N GLN A 61 -5.19 12.07 -4.16
CA GLN A 61 -6.48 11.47 -3.85
C GLN A 61 -7.65 12.39 -4.23
N ALA A 62 -7.54 13.69 -4.00
CA ALA A 62 -8.54 14.66 -4.42
C ALA A 62 -8.67 14.77 -5.95
N ALA A 63 -7.58 14.61 -6.68
CA ALA A 63 -7.61 14.56 -8.14
C ALA A 63 -8.25 13.26 -8.65
N LEU A 64 -7.98 12.12 -8.00
CA LEU A 64 -8.61 10.84 -8.29
C LEU A 64 -10.14 10.87 -8.05
N ASP A 65 -10.58 11.50 -6.98
CA ASP A 65 -12.02 11.72 -6.72
C ASP A 65 -12.65 12.62 -7.79
N ARG A 66 -11.95 13.67 -8.21
CA ARG A 66 -12.42 14.58 -9.27
C ARG A 66 -12.58 13.90 -10.62
N ILE A 67 -11.57 13.13 -11.08
CA ILE A 67 -11.64 12.42 -12.35
C ILE A 67 -12.75 11.37 -12.33
N THR A 68 -12.94 10.66 -11.23
CA THR A 68 -14.00 9.66 -11.05
C THR A 68 -15.39 10.32 -11.15
N LYS A 69 -15.57 11.47 -10.50
CA LYS A 69 -16.80 12.25 -10.56
C LYS A 69 -17.07 12.79 -11.95
N ALA A 70 -16.08 13.45 -12.56
CA ALA A 70 -16.20 14.01 -13.91
C ALA A 70 -16.48 12.91 -14.95
N GLY A 71 -15.85 11.73 -14.84
CA GLY A 71 -16.13 10.58 -15.70
C GLY A 71 -17.55 10.05 -15.54
N THR A 72 -18.05 9.99 -14.31
CA THR A 72 -19.44 9.56 -14.03
C THR A 72 -20.46 10.57 -14.62
N GLU A 73 -20.21 11.87 -14.43
CA GLU A 73 -21.04 12.94 -14.99
C GLU A 73 -21.01 12.93 -16.53
N TYR A 74 -19.84 12.73 -17.11
CA TYR A 74 -19.68 12.60 -18.56
C TYR A 74 -20.51 11.44 -19.12
N VAL A 75 -20.38 10.24 -18.55
CA VAL A 75 -21.14 9.07 -19.00
C VAL A 75 -22.65 9.27 -18.86
N ARG A 76 -23.11 9.86 -17.76
CA ARG A 76 -24.52 10.19 -17.55
C ARG A 76 -25.01 11.28 -18.50
N GLY A 77 -24.15 12.20 -18.90
CA GLY A 77 -24.47 13.31 -19.81
C GLY A 77 -24.52 12.91 -21.30
N ILE A 78 -23.90 11.79 -21.71
CA ILE A 78 -23.84 11.35 -23.11
C ILE A 78 -25.21 11.33 -23.80
N PRO A 79 -26.29 10.77 -23.23
CA PRO A 79 -27.61 10.76 -23.89
C PRO A 79 -28.15 12.19 -24.13
N VAL A 80 -27.97 13.09 -23.18
CA VAL A 80 -28.41 14.47 -23.23
C VAL A 80 -27.62 15.23 -24.30
N VAL A 81 -26.31 15.10 -24.31
CA VAL A 81 -25.38 15.70 -25.29
C VAL A 81 -25.72 15.23 -26.69
N LYS A 82 -26.07 13.94 -26.85
CA LYS A 82 -26.41 13.35 -28.14
C LYS A 82 -27.74 13.90 -28.69
N ILE A 83 -28.72 14.19 -27.84
CA ILE A 83 -30.01 14.78 -28.22
C ILE A 83 -29.85 16.26 -28.59
N PHE A 84 -29.05 17.02 -27.86
CA PHE A 84 -28.89 18.48 -28.06
C PHE A 84 -27.70 18.85 -28.94
N GLN A 85 -26.93 17.90 -29.46
CA GLN A 85 -25.73 18.09 -30.30
C GLN A 85 -24.67 19.02 -29.69
N GLN A 86 -24.65 19.17 -28.37
CA GLN A 86 -23.70 20.02 -27.62
C GLN A 86 -22.57 19.17 -27.00
N THR A 87 -21.50 18.94 -27.75
CA THR A 87 -20.41 18.05 -27.35
C THR A 87 -19.29 18.71 -26.55
N VAL A 88 -19.18 20.04 -26.54
CA VAL A 88 -17.91 20.69 -26.20
C VAL A 88 -17.69 20.89 -24.69
N TYR A 89 -18.71 21.22 -23.92
CA TYR A 89 -18.51 21.63 -22.52
C TYR A 89 -18.30 20.46 -21.55
N SER A 90 -19.02 19.37 -21.68
CA SER A 90 -18.87 18.20 -20.81
C SER A 90 -17.57 17.45 -21.06
N PHE A 91 -17.08 17.46 -22.31
CA PHE A 91 -15.80 16.88 -22.66
C PHE A 91 -14.62 17.69 -22.11
N LYS A 92 -14.70 19.02 -22.12
CA LYS A 92 -13.64 19.90 -21.63
C LYS A 92 -13.41 19.72 -20.12
N ALA A 93 -14.47 19.68 -19.32
CA ALA A 93 -14.36 19.46 -17.88
C ALA A 93 -13.75 18.10 -17.54
N PHE A 94 -14.09 17.06 -18.30
CA PHE A 94 -13.50 15.74 -18.13
C PHE A 94 -12.03 15.72 -18.55
N GLN A 95 -11.68 16.36 -19.65
CA GLN A 95 -10.30 16.49 -20.12
C GLN A 95 -9.43 17.24 -19.09
N GLU A 96 -9.90 18.36 -18.55
CA GLU A 96 -9.20 19.11 -17.48
C GLU A 96 -8.99 18.24 -16.23
N ALA A 97 -9.96 17.40 -15.87
CA ALA A 97 -9.83 16.48 -14.76
C ALA A 97 -8.78 15.36 -15.02
N ILE A 98 -8.68 14.90 -16.27
CA ILE A 98 -7.64 13.92 -16.68
C ILE A 98 -6.25 14.56 -16.58
N GLU A 99 -6.07 15.76 -17.10
CA GLU A 99 -4.79 16.48 -17.09
C GLU A 99 -4.33 16.80 -15.66
N ASP A 100 -5.25 17.27 -14.80
CA ASP A 100 -4.97 17.53 -13.37
C ASP A 100 -4.57 16.23 -12.65
N TYR A 101 -5.30 15.13 -12.88
CA TYR A 101 -4.96 13.83 -12.30
C TYR A 101 -3.61 13.31 -12.81
N SER A 102 -3.33 13.38 -14.11
CA SER A 102 -2.07 12.92 -14.69
C SER A 102 -0.89 13.66 -14.08
N THR A 103 -0.96 14.99 -14.00
CA THR A 103 0.10 15.83 -13.43
C THR A 103 0.36 15.47 -11.96
N LYS A 104 -0.70 15.30 -11.16
CA LYS A 104 -0.56 14.96 -9.74
C LYS A 104 -0.11 13.52 -9.50
N ALA A 105 -0.55 12.60 -10.36
CA ALA A 105 -0.11 11.21 -10.32
C ALA A 105 1.39 11.08 -10.65
N GLU A 106 1.85 11.80 -11.67
CA GLU A 106 3.28 11.86 -12.02
C GLU A 106 4.12 12.45 -10.90
N HIS A 107 3.69 13.56 -10.32
CA HIS A 107 4.37 14.20 -9.18
C HIS A 107 4.42 13.26 -7.96
N TYR A 108 3.30 12.63 -7.61
CA TYR A 108 3.25 11.67 -6.52
C TYR A 108 4.18 10.47 -6.77
N GLN A 109 4.16 9.93 -7.99
CA GLN A 109 4.99 8.77 -8.34
C GLN A 109 6.48 9.13 -8.39
N ALA A 110 6.85 10.25 -9.03
CA ALA A 110 8.24 10.62 -9.22
C ALA A 110 8.91 11.08 -7.92
N ASP A 111 8.23 11.93 -7.14
CA ASP A 111 8.85 12.61 -6.00
C ASP A 111 8.69 11.84 -4.69
N ILE A 112 7.60 11.08 -4.54
CA ILE A 112 7.30 10.40 -3.29
C ILE A 112 7.50 8.90 -3.37
N CYS A 113 6.96 8.24 -4.42
CA CYS A 113 6.92 6.79 -4.46
C CYS A 113 8.23 6.17 -4.94
N ARG A 114 8.90 6.78 -5.91
CA ARG A 114 10.03 6.18 -6.62
C ARG A 114 11.16 5.71 -5.70
N THR A 115 11.63 6.55 -4.79
CA THR A 115 12.74 6.21 -3.90
C THR A 115 12.37 5.17 -2.85
N PRO A 116 11.27 5.32 -2.06
CA PRO A 116 10.86 4.31 -1.11
C PRO A 116 10.50 2.97 -1.75
N GLN A 117 9.86 2.97 -2.92
CA GLN A 117 9.54 1.74 -3.65
C GLN A 117 10.80 1.03 -4.15
N SER A 118 11.81 1.76 -4.62
CA SER A 118 13.09 1.18 -5.03
C SER A 118 13.82 0.55 -3.84
N ILE A 119 13.81 1.22 -2.69
CA ILE A 119 14.37 0.67 -1.44
C ILE A 119 13.60 -0.58 -1.03
N ASN A 120 12.26 -0.52 -1.00
CA ASN A 120 11.43 -1.67 -0.67
C ASN A 120 11.72 -2.86 -1.58
N LEU A 121 11.76 -2.66 -2.90
CA LEU A 121 12.05 -3.70 -3.88
C LEU A 121 13.44 -4.31 -3.63
N THR A 122 14.46 -3.48 -3.42
CA THR A 122 15.82 -3.93 -3.20
C THR A 122 15.97 -4.76 -1.93
N PHE A 123 15.37 -4.34 -0.82
CA PHE A 123 15.56 -4.98 0.48
C PHE A 123 14.53 -6.06 0.79
N THR A 124 13.35 -6.01 0.20
CA THR A 124 12.31 -7.02 0.42
C THR A 124 12.44 -8.18 -0.54
N GLU A 125 12.55 -7.92 -1.83
CA GLU A 125 12.71 -8.96 -2.85
C GLU A 125 14.16 -9.41 -2.99
N GLY A 126 15.12 -8.53 -2.68
CA GLY A 126 16.54 -8.82 -2.60
C GLY A 126 17.03 -9.06 -1.16
N ALA A 127 16.31 -9.84 -0.32
CA ALA A 127 16.76 -10.16 1.04
C ALA A 127 18.20 -10.72 1.10
N PHE A 128 18.68 -11.23 -0.01
CA PHE A 128 20.08 -11.58 -0.25
C PHE A 128 21.07 -10.43 -0.04
N VAL A 129 20.63 -9.18 -0.14
CA VAL A 129 21.51 -8.00 0.04
C VAL A 129 22.20 -8.02 1.42
N PHE A 130 21.51 -8.46 2.46
CA PHE A 130 22.12 -8.65 3.78
C PHE A 130 22.47 -10.10 4.11
N LEU A 131 21.72 -11.05 3.59
CA LEU A 131 21.94 -12.47 3.84
C LEU A 131 23.28 -12.96 3.28
N VAL A 132 23.65 -12.55 2.06
CA VAL A 132 24.93 -12.95 1.44
C VAL A 132 26.13 -12.35 2.18
N PRO A 133 26.20 -11.04 2.47
CA PRO A 133 27.28 -10.48 3.29
C PRO A 133 27.35 -11.10 4.68
N ALA A 134 26.21 -11.32 5.34
CA ALA A 134 26.18 -11.99 6.65
C ALA A 134 26.74 -13.41 6.58
N ALA A 135 26.35 -14.17 5.55
CA ALA A 135 26.86 -15.52 5.31
C ALA A 135 28.36 -15.53 5.07
N LEU A 136 28.88 -14.60 4.23
CA LEU A 136 30.32 -14.47 3.98
C LEU A 136 31.11 -14.15 5.27
N PHE A 137 30.54 -13.33 6.14
CA PHE A 137 31.15 -12.98 7.42
C PHE A 137 31.14 -14.15 8.43
N LEU A 138 30.07 -14.97 8.41
CA LEU A 138 29.92 -16.11 9.33
C LEU A 138 30.62 -17.39 8.86
N ALA A 139 30.82 -17.55 7.54
CA ALA A 139 31.42 -18.74 6.93
C ALA A 139 32.80 -19.14 7.51
N PRO A 140 33.77 -18.21 7.74
CA PRO A 140 35.05 -18.58 8.33
C PRO A 140 34.93 -19.17 9.75
N GLY A 141 33.96 -18.65 10.55
CA GLY A 141 33.69 -19.19 11.88
C GLY A 141 33.10 -20.59 11.82
N ALA A 142 32.19 -20.86 10.90
CA ALA A 142 31.59 -22.17 10.71
C ALA A 142 32.63 -23.21 10.21
N LEU A 143 33.54 -22.81 9.33
CA LEU A 143 34.67 -23.63 8.87
C LEU A 143 35.61 -23.97 10.04
N ALA A 144 35.96 -23.01 10.87
CA ALA A 144 36.82 -23.21 12.03
C ALA A 144 36.17 -24.12 13.08
N ALA A 145 34.85 -24.07 13.23
CA ALA A 145 34.08 -24.91 14.12
C ALA A 145 33.82 -26.33 13.57
N GLY A 146 34.14 -26.60 12.30
CA GLY A 146 33.90 -27.88 11.65
C GLY A 146 32.44 -28.18 11.29
N ASP A 147 31.54 -27.21 11.42
CA ASP A 147 30.10 -27.34 11.12
C ASP A 147 29.70 -26.56 9.87
N PHE A 148 30.45 -26.77 8.81
CA PHE A 148 30.16 -26.11 7.54
C PHE A 148 28.86 -26.64 6.90
N THR A 149 28.53 -27.90 7.12
CA THR A 149 27.29 -28.49 6.58
C THR A 149 26.04 -27.86 7.23
N GLY A 150 26.06 -27.69 8.56
CA GLY A 150 25.00 -26.99 9.28
C GLY A 150 24.84 -25.53 8.81
N PHE A 151 25.96 -24.84 8.61
CA PHE A 151 25.97 -23.48 8.08
C PHE A 151 25.33 -23.37 6.68
N VAL A 152 25.71 -24.26 5.75
CA VAL A 152 25.12 -24.26 4.39
C VAL A 152 23.63 -24.58 4.43
N THR A 153 23.21 -25.50 5.29
CA THR A 153 21.80 -25.86 5.45
C THR A 153 20.99 -24.65 5.98
N ASN A 154 21.51 -23.96 6.98
CA ASN A 154 20.89 -22.75 7.51
C ASN A 154 20.81 -21.65 6.44
N PHE A 155 21.90 -21.43 5.71
CA PHE A 155 21.91 -20.44 4.63
C PHE A 155 20.86 -20.77 3.55
N ALA A 156 20.78 -22.03 3.10
CA ALA A 156 19.78 -22.47 2.13
C ALA A 156 18.35 -22.27 2.66
N PHE A 157 18.11 -22.57 3.95
CA PHE A 157 16.84 -22.30 4.60
C PHE A 157 16.48 -20.83 4.54
N TYR A 158 17.38 -19.92 4.95
CA TYR A 158 17.08 -18.47 4.91
C TYR A 158 16.96 -17.93 3.50
N ALA A 159 17.68 -18.49 2.53
CA ALA A 159 17.54 -18.12 1.13
C ALA A 159 16.12 -18.40 0.61
N VAL A 160 15.57 -19.56 0.90
CA VAL A 160 14.18 -19.92 0.56
C VAL A 160 13.19 -19.12 1.41
N PHE A 161 13.48 -18.95 2.70
CA PHE A 161 12.62 -18.25 3.64
C PHE A 161 12.51 -16.75 3.32
N SER A 162 13.50 -16.14 2.68
CA SER A 162 13.46 -14.75 2.24
C SER A 162 12.30 -14.46 1.30
N ALA A 163 11.90 -15.42 0.46
CA ALA A 163 10.73 -15.28 -0.40
C ALA A 163 9.42 -15.23 0.40
N ILE A 164 9.36 -15.96 1.53
CA ILE A 164 8.19 -15.91 2.44
C ILE A 164 8.13 -14.56 3.13
N ILE A 165 9.26 -13.99 3.52
CA ILE A 165 9.33 -12.63 4.11
C ILE A 165 8.77 -11.60 3.14
N SER A 166 9.18 -11.64 1.87
CA SER A 166 8.69 -10.75 0.81
C SER A 166 7.17 -10.82 0.67
N THR A 167 6.63 -12.05 0.58
CA THR A 167 5.17 -12.23 0.47
C THR A 167 4.41 -11.79 1.72
N ALA A 168 4.97 -11.99 2.91
CA ALA A 168 4.35 -11.54 4.16
C ALA A 168 4.30 -10.01 4.23
N LEU A 169 5.38 -9.31 3.86
CA LEU A 169 5.41 -7.85 3.81
C LEU A 169 4.43 -7.29 2.78
N ALA A 170 4.33 -7.90 1.60
CA ALA A 170 3.34 -7.52 0.60
C ALA A 170 1.90 -7.65 1.14
N LYS A 171 1.58 -8.74 1.84
CA LYS A 171 0.26 -8.92 2.48
C LYS A 171 -0.03 -7.86 3.53
N ILE A 172 0.95 -7.47 4.35
CA ILE A 172 0.79 -6.39 5.32
C ILE A 172 0.45 -5.06 4.63
N MET A 173 1.12 -4.76 3.52
CA MET A 173 0.86 -3.54 2.74
C MET A 173 -0.54 -3.54 2.14
N PHE A 174 -0.99 -4.67 1.57
CA PHE A 174 -2.35 -4.79 1.03
C PHE A 174 -3.41 -4.69 2.14
N ALA A 175 -3.19 -5.31 3.30
CA ALA A 175 -4.08 -5.21 4.45
C ALA A 175 -4.19 -3.76 4.97
N ALA A 176 -3.05 -3.04 5.06
CA ALA A 176 -3.02 -1.63 5.45
C ALA A 176 -3.78 -0.74 4.46
N SER A 177 -3.61 -0.97 3.15
CA SER A 177 -4.35 -0.25 2.10
C SER A 177 -5.85 -0.52 2.17
N GLY A 178 -6.25 -1.77 2.41
CA GLY A 178 -7.64 -2.16 2.62
C GLY A 178 -8.27 -1.49 3.84
N MET A 179 -7.53 -1.39 4.94
CA MET A 179 -7.98 -0.70 6.16
C MET A 179 -8.15 0.80 5.93
N MET A 180 -7.25 1.44 5.21
CA MET A 180 -7.36 2.85 4.83
C MET A 180 -8.60 3.11 3.97
N LEU A 181 -8.87 2.25 2.98
CA LEU A 181 -10.06 2.35 2.14
C LEU A 181 -11.35 2.16 2.96
N ALA A 182 -11.36 1.19 3.88
CA ALA A 182 -12.50 0.94 4.77
C ALA A 182 -12.76 2.11 5.72
N SER A 183 -11.71 2.71 6.29
CA SER A 183 -11.84 3.89 7.16
C SER A 183 -12.38 5.11 6.42
N THR A 184 -11.93 5.32 5.17
CA THR A 184 -12.44 6.40 4.31
C THR A 184 -13.92 6.17 3.95
N ALA A 185 -14.31 4.95 3.65
CA ALA A 185 -15.71 4.60 3.38
C ALA A 185 -16.59 4.81 4.62
N LEU A 186 -16.13 4.41 5.81
CA LEU A 186 -16.81 4.65 7.06
C LEU A 186 -17.00 6.15 7.34
N ALA A 187 -15.97 6.96 7.17
CA ALA A 187 -16.05 8.41 7.34
C ALA A 187 -17.08 9.05 6.38
N ARG A 188 -17.17 8.56 5.14
CA ARG A 188 -18.21 9.02 4.19
C ARG A 188 -19.61 8.60 4.60
N ILE A 189 -19.80 7.41 5.16
CA ILE A 189 -21.08 6.93 5.70
C ILE A 189 -21.49 7.79 6.89
N ASP A 190 -20.58 8.02 7.84
CA ASP A 190 -20.83 8.88 9.00
C ASP A 190 -21.23 10.30 8.60
N GLN A 191 -20.57 10.86 7.58
CA GLN A 191 -20.92 12.18 7.07
C GLN A 191 -22.35 12.26 6.54
N VAL A 192 -22.84 11.18 5.91
CA VAL A 192 -24.22 11.10 5.43
C VAL A 192 -25.20 10.85 6.58
N MET A 193 -24.85 9.96 7.52
CA MET A 193 -25.71 9.61 8.66
C MET A 193 -25.85 10.75 9.66
N CYS A 194 -24.80 11.57 9.83
CA CYS A 194 -24.79 12.74 10.70
C CYS A 194 -25.23 14.03 9.99
N ALA A 195 -25.65 13.94 8.72
CA ALA A 195 -26.15 15.12 8.01
C ALA A 195 -27.40 15.67 8.72
N PRO A 196 -27.50 17.01 8.90
CA PRO A 196 -28.67 17.61 9.55
C PRO A 196 -29.94 17.29 8.77
N GLU A 197 -31.00 16.95 9.48
CA GLU A 197 -32.30 16.68 8.86
C GLU A 197 -32.79 17.91 8.07
N LEU A 198 -33.33 17.63 6.88
CA LEU A 198 -33.93 18.68 6.06
C LEU A 198 -35.08 19.32 6.86
N LYS A 199 -35.00 20.64 7.08
CA LYS A 199 -36.08 21.39 7.71
C LYS A 199 -37.31 21.30 6.82
N VAL A 200 -38.28 20.47 7.20
CA VAL A 200 -39.58 20.43 6.58
C VAL A 200 -40.37 21.68 7.05
N PRO A 201 -40.85 22.56 6.16
CA PRO A 201 -41.64 23.70 6.56
C PRO A 201 -42.93 23.22 7.24
N GLU A 202 -43.26 23.76 8.42
CA GLU A 202 -44.45 23.41 9.20
C GLU A 202 -45.78 23.62 8.43
N GLN A 203 -45.75 24.42 7.38
CA GLN A 203 -46.87 24.59 6.44
C GLN A 203 -46.38 24.40 5.01
N PRO A 204 -46.66 23.26 4.35
CA PRO A 204 -46.41 23.13 2.92
C PRO A 204 -47.30 24.15 2.17
N LYS A 205 -46.64 25.06 1.43
CA LYS A 205 -47.40 25.88 0.48
C LYS A 205 -48.00 24.90 -0.54
N SER A 206 -49.35 24.91 -0.60
CA SER A 206 -50.05 24.14 -1.63
C SER A 206 -49.58 24.56 -3.02
N PRO A 207 -49.56 23.64 -4.00
CA PRO A 207 -49.10 23.93 -5.35
C PRO A 207 -50.00 24.95 -6.04
#